data_47e25105f99bded2993980354f82b69e
#
_entry.id   47e25105f99bded2993980354f82b69e
#
_cell.length_a   1.000
_cell.length_b   1.000
_cell.length_c   1.000
_cell.angle_alpha   90.00
_cell.angle_beta   90.00
_cell.angle_gamma   90.00
#
_symmetry.space_group_name_H-M   'P 1'
#
loop_
_entity.id
_entity.type
_entity.pdbx_description
1 polymer ?
#
loop_
_entity_poly.entity_id
_entity_poly.type
_entity_poly.pdbx_seq_one_letter_code
_entity_poly.pdbx_strand_id
1 'polypeptide(L)'
;ITGVTGQDGANMVEYLLKNTDHEIIGMIRRVSNVNLFNCRKFKSDKRFKFEYGDLSDTQSINQIVDKVKPDYFINFGANSYVGCSWQMPEQIFEVNTLGVLRCLEAIRKIKPSCRFYSAGSSEEWGNVDYSPQDMKHPLKPRSPYGASKASARHIVKGYRESYDLYA
;
A
#
# COMPACT_ATOMS: atom_id res chain seq x y z
N ILE A 1 -2.42 -2.08 -7.97
CA ILE A 1 -1.76 -2.71 -6.82
C ILE A 1 -0.36 -2.14 -6.69
N THR A 2 0.00 -1.59 -5.51
CA THR A 2 1.37 -1.19 -5.19
C THR A 2 2.12 -2.34 -4.49
N GLY A 3 3.47 -2.30 -4.49
CA GLY A 3 4.27 -3.36 -3.88
C GLY A 3 4.17 -4.72 -4.60
N VAL A 4 3.81 -4.69 -5.86
CA VAL A 4 3.51 -5.88 -6.68
C VAL A 4 4.71 -6.83 -6.87
N THR A 5 5.92 -6.34 -6.69
CA THR A 5 7.15 -7.16 -6.73
C THR A 5 7.46 -7.84 -5.40
N GLY A 6 6.80 -7.44 -4.33
CA GLY A 6 6.87 -8.09 -3.01
C GLY A 6 6.05 -9.37 -2.95
N GLN A 7 6.14 -10.08 -1.83
CA GLN A 7 5.45 -11.34 -1.61
C GLN A 7 3.92 -11.20 -1.68
N ASP A 8 3.35 -10.30 -0.89
CA ASP A 8 1.90 -10.15 -0.78
C ASP A 8 1.27 -9.57 -2.05
N GLY A 9 1.93 -8.56 -2.65
CA GLY A 9 1.47 -7.98 -3.91
C GLY A 9 1.47 -8.99 -5.06
N ALA A 10 2.53 -9.79 -5.19
CA ALA A 10 2.61 -10.82 -6.23
C ALA A 10 1.57 -11.93 -6.02
N ASN A 11 1.39 -12.40 -4.79
CA ASN A 11 0.36 -13.41 -4.46
C ASN A 11 -1.05 -12.88 -4.73
N MET A 12 -1.32 -11.61 -4.42
CA MET A 12 -2.62 -10.99 -4.72
C MET A 12 -2.88 -10.93 -6.22
N VAL A 13 -1.88 -10.55 -7.03
CA VAL A 13 -2.02 -10.55 -8.51
C VAL A 13 -2.32 -11.95 -9.01
N GLU A 14 -1.56 -12.96 -8.59
CA GLU A 14 -1.78 -14.35 -8.99
C GLU A 14 -3.20 -14.82 -8.61
N TYR A 15 -3.64 -14.51 -7.40
CA TYR A 15 -4.99 -14.84 -6.93
C TYR A 15 -6.08 -14.18 -7.76
N LEU A 16 -5.97 -12.87 -8.03
CA LEU A 16 -6.97 -12.14 -8.80
C LEU A 16 -7.05 -12.60 -10.25
N LEU A 17 -5.91 -12.84 -10.91
CA LEU A 17 -5.88 -13.36 -12.28
C LEU A 17 -6.52 -14.75 -12.39
N LYS A 18 -6.42 -15.55 -11.34
CA LYS A 18 -7.00 -16.91 -11.31
C LYS A 18 -8.50 -16.92 -11.02
N ASN A 19 -8.98 -15.97 -10.20
CA ASN A 19 -10.32 -16.04 -9.64
C ASN A 19 -11.26 -14.93 -10.13
N THR A 20 -10.77 -13.98 -10.95
CA THR A 20 -11.55 -12.85 -11.47
C THR A 20 -11.14 -12.54 -12.92
N ASP A 21 -11.94 -11.70 -13.58
CA ASP A 21 -11.66 -11.19 -14.92
C ASP A 21 -11.09 -9.76 -14.91
N HIS A 22 -10.63 -9.26 -13.76
CA HIS A 22 -10.10 -7.91 -13.64
C HIS A 22 -8.84 -7.69 -14.46
N GLU A 23 -8.73 -6.50 -15.04
CA GLU A 23 -7.43 -5.98 -15.48
C GLU A 23 -6.65 -5.48 -14.25
N ILE A 24 -5.37 -5.81 -14.20
CA ILE A 24 -4.51 -5.53 -13.04
C ILE A 24 -3.35 -4.67 -13.45
N ILE A 25 -3.23 -3.51 -12.79
CA ILE A 25 -2.10 -2.62 -12.95
C ILE A 25 -1.20 -2.76 -11.72
N GLY A 26 0.04 -3.21 -11.93
CA GLY A 26 1.06 -3.32 -10.90
C GLY A 26 1.96 -2.10 -10.88
N MET A 27 1.92 -1.32 -9.80
CA MET A 27 2.82 -0.18 -9.65
C MET A 27 4.21 -0.64 -9.20
N ILE A 28 5.24 -0.25 -9.95
CA ILE A 28 6.64 -0.53 -9.63
C ILE A 28 7.46 0.76 -9.62
N ARG A 29 8.47 0.81 -8.76
CA ARG A 29 9.43 1.92 -8.78
C ARG A 29 10.41 1.80 -9.94
N ARG A 30 10.80 2.93 -10.51
CA ARG A 30 11.91 2.95 -11.47
C ARG A 30 13.24 2.79 -10.71
N VAL A 31 13.87 1.65 -10.93
CA VAL A 31 15.20 1.33 -10.39
C VAL A 31 16.07 0.77 -11.51
N SER A 32 17.42 0.84 -11.36
CA SER A 32 18.35 0.37 -12.39
C SER A 32 18.23 -1.12 -12.69
N ASN A 33 17.89 -1.92 -11.66
CA ASN A 33 17.67 -3.36 -11.80
C ASN A 33 16.40 -3.77 -11.05
N VAL A 34 15.33 -4.04 -11.78
CA VAL A 34 14.04 -4.44 -11.21
C VAL A 34 14.03 -5.94 -10.94
N ASN A 35 13.86 -6.31 -9.67
CA ASN A 35 13.66 -7.72 -9.32
C ASN A 35 12.21 -8.14 -9.59
N LEU A 36 11.98 -8.87 -10.66
CA LEU A 36 10.67 -9.41 -11.06
C LEU A 36 10.51 -10.90 -10.72
N PHE A 37 11.33 -11.45 -9.84
CA PHE A 37 11.29 -12.87 -9.50
C PHE A 37 9.90 -13.35 -9.07
N ASN A 38 9.24 -12.59 -8.19
CA ASN A 38 7.89 -12.92 -7.73
C ASN A 38 6.81 -12.75 -8.82
N CYS A 39 7.08 -11.92 -9.83
CA CYS A 39 6.13 -11.64 -10.91
C CYS A 39 6.24 -12.62 -12.09
N ARG A 40 7.20 -13.55 -12.09
CA ARG A 40 7.52 -14.44 -13.23
C ARG A 40 6.34 -15.24 -13.73
N LYS A 41 5.38 -15.60 -12.87
CA LYS A 41 4.22 -16.42 -13.22
C LYS A 41 3.15 -15.66 -14.01
N PHE A 42 3.07 -14.34 -13.83
CA PHE A 42 1.97 -13.54 -14.38
C PHE A 42 2.40 -12.33 -15.22
N LYS A 43 3.68 -11.98 -15.25
CA LYS A 43 4.18 -10.78 -15.96
C LYS A 43 3.85 -10.74 -17.46
N SER A 44 3.50 -11.89 -18.06
CA SER A 44 3.12 -12.02 -19.46
C SER A 44 1.61 -12.24 -19.66
N ASP A 45 0.81 -12.22 -18.59
CA ASP A 45 -0.66 -12.28 -18.70
C ASP A 45 -1.17 -11.00 -19.37
N LYS A 46 -2.07 -11.12 -20.34
CA LYS A 46 -2.62 -10.00 -21.10
C LYS A 46 -3.42 -9.01 -20.24
N ARG A 47 -3.95 -9.47 -19.11
CA ARG A 47 -4.71 -8.64 -18.15
C ARG A 47 -3.82 -7.95 -17.13
N PHE A 48 -2.50 -8.19 -17.15
CA PHE A 48 -1.56 -7.60 -16.23
C PHE A 48 -0.63 -6.61 -16.95
N LYS A 49 -0.45 -5.42 -16.37
CA LYS A 49 0.49 -4.40 -16.87
C LYS A 49 1.24 -3.75 -15.72
N PHE A 50 2.50 -3.38 -15.97
CA PHE A 50 3.27 -2.55 -15.06
C PHE A 50 3.09 -1.06 -15.38
N GLU A 51 2.99 -0.24 -14.33
CA GLU A 51 3.10 1.22 -14.41
C GLU A 51 4.18 1.71 -13.43
N TYR A 52 4.96 2.71 -13.87
CA TYR A 52 6.00 3.28 -13.02
C TYR A 52 5.42 4.35 -12.11
N GLY A 53 5.65 4.20 -10.79
CA GLY A 53 5.27 5.17 -9.77
C GLY A 53 6.00 4.92 -8.46
N ASP A 54 6.04 5.93 -7.62
CA ASP A 54 6.68 5.89 -6.30
C ASP A 54 5.74 6.47 -5.25
N LEU A 55 5.61 5.79 -4.10
CA LEU A 55 4.81 6.27 -2.97
C LEU A 55 5.36 7.58 -2.37
N SER A 56 6.62 7.90 -2.61
CA SER A 56 7.23 9.18 -2.24
C SER A 56 6.98 10.31 -3.25
N ASP A 57 6.38 10.01 -4.40
CA ASP A 57 6.12 10.99 -5.47
C ASP A 57 4.63 11.17 -5.74
N THR A 58 4.10 12.32 -5.32
CA THR A 58 2.70 12.71 -5.49
C THR A 58 2.28 12.74 -6.97
N GLN A 59 3.16 13.21 -7.85
CA GLN A 59 2.83 13.37 -9.26
C GLN A 59 2.62 12.01 -9.93
N SER A 60 3.51 11.06 -9.70
CA SER A 60 3.40 9.72 -10.29
C SER A 60 2.13 8.99 -9.82
N ILE A 61 1.77 9.12 -8.53
CA ILE A 61 0.53 8.54 -8.01
C ILE A 61 -0.70 9.16 -8.68
N ASN A 62 -0.76 10.50 -8.77
CA ASN A 62 -1.86 11.19 -9.43
C ASN A 62 -1.99 10.78 -10.90
N GLN A 63 -0.88 10.68 -11.63
CA GLN A 63 -0.87 10.25 -13.03
C GLN A 63 -1.40 8.82 -13.20
N ILE A 64 -1.00 7.90 -12.32
CA ILE A 64 -1.49 6.51 -12.36
C ILE A 64 -2.97 6.45 -12.05
N VAL A 65 -3.43 7.10 -10.99
CA VAL A 65 -4.86 7.11 -10.63
C VAL A 65 -5.70 7.76 -11.73
N ASP A 66 -5.21 8.83 -12.33
CA ASP A 66 -5.91 9.51 -13.44
C ASP A 66 -5.97 8.66 -14.70
N LYS A 67 -4.85 8.04 -15.08
CA LYS A 67 -4.76 7.17 -16.27
C LYS A 67 -5.61 5.90 -16.12
N VAL A 68 -5.57 5.29 -14.94
CA VAL A 68 -6.18 3.97 -14.69
C VAL A 68 -7.64 4.08 -14.23
N LYS A 69 -8.00 5.15 -13.48
CA LYS A 69 -9.32 5.32 -12.84
C LYS A 69 -9.76 4.04 -12.10
N PRO A 70 -8.94 3.51 -11.16
CA PRO A 70 -9.14 2.19 -10.62
C PRO A 70 -10.45 2.05 -9.83
N ASP A 71 -11.11 0.89 -9.92
CA ASP A 71 -12.23 0.56 -9.04
C ASP A 71 -11.74 0.05 -7.67
N TYR A 72 -10.56 -0.57 -7.66
CA TYR A 72 -9.88 -1.04 -6.44
C TYR A 72 -8.43 -0.58 -6.44
N PHE A 73 -7.99 0.02 -5.34
CA PHE A 73 -6.59 0.38 -5.11
C PHE A 73 -6.07 -0.39 -3.91
N ILE A 74 -5.16 -1.34 -4.13
CA ILE A 74 -4.59 -2.19 -3.09
C ILE A 74 -3.16 -1.76 -2.83
N ASN A 75 -2.89 -1.24 -1.63
CA ASN A 75 -1.58 -0.76 -1.24
C ASN A 75 -0.85 -1.76 -0.33
N PHE A 76 0.06 -2.54 -0.94
CA PHE A 76 1.06 -3.36 -0.23
C PHE A 76 2.45 -2.70 -0.22
N GLY A 77 2.63 -1.63 -0.98
CA GLY A 77 3.90 -0.91 -1.03
C GLY A 77 4.26 -0.32 0.33
N ALA A 78 5.43 -0.69 0.83
CA ALA A 78 5.97 -0.20 2.09
C ALA A 78 7.48 -0.45 2.17
N ASN A 79 8.17 0.31 3.01
CA ASN A 79 9.45 -0.09 3.55
C ASN A 79 9.16 -0.98 4.76
N SER A 80 9.21 -2.32 4.59
CA SER A 80 8.68 -3.29 5.56
C SER A 80 9.72 -3.92 6.48
N TYR A 81 11.00 -3.64 6.27
CA TYR A 81 12.04 -4.16 7.15
C TYR A 81 12.15 -3.35 8.44
N VAL A 82 11.62 -3.90 9.53
CA VAL A 82 11.54 -3.23 10.84
C VAL A 82 12.91 -2.78 11.35
N GLY A 83 13.94 -3.63 11.20
CA GLY A 83 15.30 -3.36 11.69
C GLY A 83 15.90 -2.09 11.10
N CYS A 84 15.74 -1.84 9.81
CA CYS A 84 16.29 -0.63 9.18
C CYS A 84 15.52 0.65 9.52
N SER A 85 14.35 0.56 10.11
CA SER A 85 13.53 1.74 10.45
C SER A 85 14.20 2.70 11.43
N TRP A 86 15.13 2.21 12.24
CA TRP A 86 15.93 3.03 13.15
C TRP A 86 17.05 3.80 12.45
N GLN A 87 17.51 3.29 11.31
CA GLN A 87 18.57 3.92 10.51
C GLN A 87 18.02 4.93 9.50
N MET A 88 16.75 4.74 9.06
CA MET A 88 16.12 5.56 8.04
C MET A 88 14.67 5.95 8.43
N PRO A 89 14.45 6.55 9.63
CA PRO A 89 13.10 6.80 10.13
C PRO A 89 12.30 7.74 9.24
N GLU A 90 12.89 8.79 8.71
CA GLU A 90 12.22 9.73 7.81
C GLU A 90 11.73 9.05 6.54
N GLN A 91 12.57 8.24 5.90
CA GLN A 91 12.20 7.50 4.70
C GLN A 91 11.09 6.48 4.97
N ILE A 92 11.07 5.86 6.15
CA ILE A 92 10.00 4.97 6.57
C ILE A 92 8.67 5.72 6.65
N PHE A 93 8.63 6.88 7.27
CA PHE A 93 7.42 7.71 7.34
C PHE A 93 7.02 8.26 5.97
N GLU A 94 7.99 8.67 5.16
CA GLU A 94 7.78 9.18 3.80
C GLU A 94 7.02 8.15 2.94
N VAL A 95 7.43 6.89 2.96
CA VAL A 95 6.82 5.84 2.16
C VAL A 95 5.57 5.27 2.83
N ASN A 96 5.66 4.91 4.12
CA ASN A 96 4.60 4.13 4.77
C ASN A 96 3.42 4.99 5.23
N THR A 97 3.66 6.27 5.57
CA THR A 97 2.63 7.18 6.08
C THR A 97 2.21 8.17 5.02
N LEU A 98 3.14 9.01 4.53
CA LEU A 98 2.83 10.01 3.52
C LEU A 98 2.48 9.37 2.17
N GLY A 99 3.07 8.23 1.84
CA GLY A 99 2.67 7.45 0.65
C GLY A 99 1.20 7.03 0.68
N VAL A 100 0.70 6.57 1.84
CA VAL A 100 -0.74 6.25 2.03
C VAL A 100 -1.60 7.51 1.90
N LEU A 101 -1.17 8.63 2.50
CA LEU A 101 -1.86 9.91 2.38
C LEU A 101 -1.96 10.36 0.93
N ARG A 102 -0.89 10.25 0.14
CA ARG A 102 -0.87 10.59 -1.30
C ARG A 102 -1.86 9.73 -2.10
N CYS A 103 -1.90 8.44 -1.82
CA CYS A 103 -2.87 7.54 -2.48
C CYS A 103 -4.31 7.96 -2.18
N LEU A 104 -4.63 8.24 -0.92
CA LEU A 104 -5.96 8.69 -0.50
C LEU A 104 -6.34 10.04 -1.13
N GLU A 105 -5.41 11.00 -1.17
CA GLU A 105 -5.64 12.30 -1.83
C GLU A 105 -5.86 12.17 -3.33
N ALA A 106 -5.09 11.32 -4.01
CA ALA A 106 -5.30 11.03 -5.43
C ALA A 106 -6.68 10.41 -5.68
N ILE A 107 -7.05 9.40 -4.89
CA ILE A 107 -8.36 8.74 -4.97
C ILE A 107 -9.49 9.74 -4.69
N ARG A 108 -9.40 10.49 -3.61
CA ARG A 108 -10.43 11.48 -3.24
C ARG A 108 -10.69 12.50 -4.35
N LYS A 109 -9.63 12.98 -5.00
CA LYS A 109 -9.74 14.02 -6.05
C LYS A 109 -10.12 13.47 -7.42
N ILE A 110 -9.68 12.26 -7.76
CA ILE A 110 -9.72 11.77 -9.14
C ILE A 110 -10.77 10.66 -9.33
N LYS A 111 -10.91 9.76 -8.36
CA LYS A 111 -11.81 8.60 -8.43
C LYS A 111 -12.37 8.27 -7.03
N PRO A 112 -13.24 9.13 -6.44
CA PRO A 112 -13.72 8.94 -5.07
C PRO A 112 -14.53 7.65 -4.86
N SER A 113 -15.04 7.03 -5.92
CA SER A 113 -15.71 5.73 -5.86
C SER A 113 -14.75 4.53 -5.79
N CYS A 114 -13.43 4.77 -5.86
CA CYS A 114 -12.42 3.71 -5.74
C CYS A 114 -12.42 3.12 -4.33
N ARG A 115 -12.37 1.79 -4.23
CA ARG A 115 -12.21 1.08 -2.96
C ARG A 115 -10.74 0.95 -2.64
N PHE A 116 -10.33 1.56 -1.55
CA PHE A 116 -8.92 1.59 -1.12
C PHE A 116 -8.67 0.60 0.00
N TYR A 117 -7.63 -0.22 -0.15
CA TYR A 117 -7.09 -1.09 0.89
C TYR A 117 -5.64 -0.70 1.20
N SER A 118 -5.31 -0.55 2.47
CA SER A 118 -3.94 -0.38 2.95
C SER A 118 -3.55 -1.52 3.89
N ALA A 119 -2.47 -2.19 3.57
CA ALA A 119 -1.95 -3.25 4.43
C ALA A 119 -1.42 -2.67 5.75
N GLY A 120 -1.98 -3.13 6.86
CA GLY A 120 -1.51 -2.83 8.21
C GLY A 120 -0.34 -3.71 8.64
N SER A 121 -0.05 -3.70 9.94
CA SER A 121 0.99 -4.52 10.54
C SER A 121 0.70 -4.83 12.00
N SER A 122 1.10 -6.02 12.48
CA SER A 122 1.09 -6.35 13.91
C SER A 122 1.99 -5.42 14.74
N GLU A 123 2.99 -4.81 14.11
CA GLU A 123 3.88 -3.84 14.75
C GLU A 123 3.16 -2.55 15.22
N GLU A 124 1.94 -2.31 14.74
CA GLU A 124 1.08 -1.22 15.22
C GLU A 124 0.69 -1.39 16.68
N TRP A 125 0.50 -2.64 17.13
CA TRP A 125 0.20 -2.94 18.54
C TRP A 125 1.42 -2.90 19.43
N GLY A 126 2.60 -3.28 18.93
CA GLY A 126 3.87 -3.20 19.64
C GLY A 126 3.84 -3.91 21.00
N ASN A 127 3.82 -3.15 22.10
CA ASN A 127 3.67 -3.69 23.45
C ASN A 127 2.20 -4.03 23.73
N VAL A 128 1.86 -5.31 23.59
CA VAL A 128 0.48 -5.78 23.74
C VAL A 128 0.10 -5.94 25.21
N ASP A 129 -1.14 -5.56 25.54
CA ASP A 129 -1.69 -5.69 26.90
C ASP A 129 -2.37 -7.05 27.10
N TYR A 130 -2.86 -7.65 26.00
CA TYR A 130 -3.51 -8.97 26.01
C TYR A 130 -3.39 -9.64 24.63
N SER A 131 -3.72 -10.93 24.58
CA SER A 131 -3.68 -11.76 23.36
C SER A 131 -4.87 -12.72 23.36
N PRO A 132 -5.49 -12.97 22.18
CA PRO A 132 -5.19 -12.37 20.88
C PRO A 132 -5.60 -10.89 20.81
N GLN A 133 -4.95 -10.11 19.94
CA GLN A 133 -5.27 -8.72 19.73
C GLN A 133 -6.58 -8.62 18.90
N ASP A 134 -7.42 -7.68 19.28
CA ASP A 134 -8.66 -7.34 18.57
C ASP A 134 -8.69 -5.86 18.17
N MET A 135 -9.82 -5.42 17.61
CA MET A 135 -10.00 -4.03 17.16
C MET A 135 -10.05 -3.00 18.30
N LYS A 136 -10.19 -3.44 19.55
CA LYS A 136 -10.22 -2.57 20.74
C LYS A 136 -8.85 -2.43 21.39
N HIS A 137 -7.90 -3.29 21.00
CA HIS A 137 -6.54 -3.25 21.55
C HIS A 137 -5.87 -1.91 21.21
N PRO A 138 -5.29 -1.20 22.19
CA PRO A 138 -4.62 0.08 21.94
C PRO A 138 -3.36 -0.13 21.08
N LEU A 139 -3.08 0.85 20.21
CA LEU A 139 -1.87 0.87 19.41
C LEU A 139 -0.71 1.41 20.25
N LYS A 140 0.33 0.61 20.42
CA LYS A 140 1.53 0.92 21.23
C LYS A 140 2.81 0.58 20.46
N PRO A 141 3.04 1.17 19.28
CA PRO A 141 4.18 0.82 18.42
C PRO A 141 5.51 1.06 19.14
N ARG A 142 6.50 0.19 18.86
CA ARG A 142 7.82 0.19 19.50
C ARG A 142 8.95 0.55 18.56
N SER A 143 8.65 0.83 17.30
CA SER A 143 9.64 1.15 16.28
C SER A 143 9.14 2.27 15.37
N PRO A 144 10.03 2.98 14.67
CA PRO A 144 9.61 3.93 13.63
C PRO A 144 8.72 3.28 12.57
N TYR A 145 8.98 2.01 12.21
CA TYR A 145 8.12 1.24 11.31
C TYR A 145 6.71 1.06 11.88
N GLY A 146 6.59 0.54 13.12
CA GLY A 146 5.28 0.37 13.77
C GLY A 146 4.53 1.69 13.90
N ALA A 147 5.22 2.77 14.29
CA ALA A 147 4.66 4.11 14.40
C ALA A 147 4.16 4.62 13.03
N SER A 148 4.92 4.39 11.95
CA SER A 148 4.51 4.79 10.60
C SER A 148 3.26 4.06 10.13
N LYS A 149 3.13 2.77 10.44
CA LYS A 149 1.95 1.96 10.11
C LYS A 149 0.73 2.37 10.95
N ALA A 150 0.90 2.60 12.25
CA ALA A 150 -0.17 3.12 13.12
C ALA A 150 -0.67 4.50 12.65
N SER A 151 0.24 5.39 12.24
CA SER A 151 -0.10 6.70 11.67
C SER A 151 -0.91 6.54 10.37
N ALA A 152 -0.47 5.67 9.45
CA ALA A 152 -1.19 5.38 8.22
C ALA A 152 -2.61 4.86 8.48
N ARG A 153 -2.79 3.95 9.46
CA ARG A 153 -4.10 3.45 9.89
C ARG A 153 -5.03 4.58 10.34
N HIS A 154 -4.52 5.51 11.14
CA HIS A 154 -5.32 6.67 11.58
C HIS A 154 -5.68 7.60 10.42
N ILE A 155 -4.77 7.82 9.46
CA ILE A 155 -5.03 8.58 8.24
C ILE A 155 -6.16 7.92 7.44
N VAL A 156 -6.08 6.61 7.18
CA VAL A 156 -7.11 5.87 6.46
C VAL A 156 -8.46 6.01 7.15
N LYS A 157 -8.51 5.86 8.48
CA LYS A 157 -9.73 6.06 9.26
C LYS A 157 -10.28 7.48 9.10
N GLY A 158 -9.42 8.50 9.24
CA GLY A 158 -9.82 9.90 9.08
C GLY A 158 -10.42 10.19 7.71
N TYR A 159 -9.81 9.68 6.64
CA TYR A 159 -10.33 9.86 5.27
C TYR A 159 -11.65 9.14 5.03
N ARG A 160 -11.84 7.95 5.58
CA ARG A 160 -13.12 7.25 5.54
C ARG A 160 -14.23 8.03 6.22
N GLU A 161 -13.96 8.57 7.41
CA GLU A 161 -14.96 9.28 8.21
C GLU A 161 -15.25 10.70 7.72
N SER A 162 -14.23 11.40 7.18
CA SER A 162 -14.38 12.81 6.75
C SER A 162 -14.84 12.97 5.30
N TYR A 163 -14.54 12.02 4.44
CA TYR A 163 -14.80 12.13 3.00
C TYR A 163 -15.68 11.00 2.44
N ASP A 164 -16.22 10.14 3.31
CA ASP A 164 -17.04 8.98 2.93
C ASP A 164 -16.36 8.05 1.90
N LEU A 165 -15.03 7.95 1.96
CA LEU A 165 -14.28 7.04 1.09
C LEU A 165 -14.41 5.61 1.58
N TYR A 166 -14.56 4.67 0.65
CA TYR A 166 -14.40 3.26 0.97
C TYR A 166 -12.89 2.94 1.17
N ALA A 167 -12.43 3.05 2.42
CA ALA A 167 -11.01 2.90 2.73
C ALA A 167 -10.78 2.07 4.01
#